data_3c0ec5687c50e4c6c371ffbf629c6a53
#
_entry.id   3c0ec5687c50e4c6c371ffbf629c6a53
#
_cell.length_a   1.000
_cell.length_b   1.000
_cell.length_c   1.000
_cell.angle_alpha   90.00
_cell.angle_beta   90.00
_cell.angle_gamma   90.00
#
_symmetry.space_group_name_H-M   'P 1'
#
loop_
_entity.id
_entity.type
_entity.pdbx_description
1 polymer ?
#
loop_
_entity_poly.entity_id
_entity_poly.type
_entity_poly.pdbx_seq_one_letter_code
_entity_poly.pdbx_strand_id
1 'polypeptide(L)'
;CAMGVNYQEINKFGNRNFEQKWLRTYCDRINMPSVCLGDQLWYSTGSKIFIHVPCCGSITLDNGRKSILWESGAFFIKYPVSLDNYGFSSYAYLVSDKNYDLETLTPHDRKEMIRALKKVHVEQIAIKDILGVAPVIIADTHKRQDRPFNDSVLREWMVAIEAAADNPLFECWAAFVGKQVGAFRIDFTYGGGFYGEILFNVRELLRYQV
;
A
#
# COMPACT_ATOMS: atom_id res chain seq x y z
N CYS A 1 0.27 -6.76 25.78
CA CYS A 1 1.69 -6.43 25.63
C CYS A 1 1.84 -5.68 24.34
N ALA A 2 2.00 -4.36 24.40
CA ALA A 2 2.36 -3.54 23.26
C ALA A 2 3.82 -3.88 22.92
N MET A 3 4.06 -4.58 21.83
CA MET A 3 5.40 -4.67 21.26
C MET A 3 5.76 -3.28 20.74
N GLY A 4 6.70 -2.62 21.44
CA GLY A 4 7.21 -1.34 21.01
C GLY A 4 7.92 -1.52 19.67
N VAL A 5 7.35 -0.96 18.64
CA VAL A 5 8.04 -0.73 17.36
C VAL A 5 9.27 0.10 17.69
N ASN A 6 10.44 -0.45 17.38
CA ASN A 6 11.72 0.21 17.69
C ASN A 6 11.90 1.40 16.74
N TYR A 7 11.41 2.56 17.16
CA TYR A 7 11.49 3.81 16.40
C TYR A 7 12.92 4.26 16.06
N GLN A 8 13.95 3.62 16.59
CA GLN A 8 15.34 3.91 16.22
C GLN A 8 15.72 3.36 14.83
N GLU A 9 14.99 2.39 14.30
CA GLU A 9 15.17 1.97 12.90
C GLU A 9 14.55 2.93 11.88
N ILE A 10 13.57 3.73 12.28
CA ILE A 10 12.89 4.72 11.40
C ILE A 10 13.85 5.81 10.92
N ASN A 11 14.94 6.08 11.62
CA ASN A 11 15.96 7.02 11.13
C ASN A 11 16.74 6.56 9.89
N LYS A 12 16.62 5.30 9.46
CA LYS A 12 17.09 4.84 8.15
C LYS A 12 16.17 5.28 7.00
N PHE A 13 14.90 5.54 7.28
CA PHE A 13 13.85 5.86 6.29
C PHE A 13 13.75 7.36 5.96
N GLY A 14 14.65 8.22 6.42
CA GLY A 14 14.70 9.64 6.04
C GLY A 14 15.57 9.92 4.80
N ASN A 15 16.20 8.91 4.23
CA ASN A 15 17.04 9.08 3.04
C ASN A 15 16.22 8.85 1.77
N ARG A 16 15.72 9.94 1.18
CA ARG A 16 14.90 9.91 -0.05
C ARG A 16 15.54 9.13 -1.19
N ASN A 17 16.86 9.21 -1.37
CA ASN A 17 17.57 8.46 -2.40
C ASN A 17 17.50 6.95 -2.16
N PHE A 18 17.58 6.53 -0.89
CA PHE A 18 17.42 5.12 -0.53
C PHE A 18 16.00 4.64 -0.83
N GLU A 19 14.99 5.38 -0.39
CA GLU A 19 13.58 5.05 -0.63
C GLU A 19 13.25 4.99 -2.12
N GLN A 20 13.70 5.99 -2.91
CA GLN A 20 13.51 6.01 -4.37
C GLN A 20 14.14 4.80 -5.04
N LYS A 21 15.38 4.46 -4.68
CA LYS A 21 16.08 3.30 -5.24
C LYS A 21 15.28 2.02 -5.02
N TRP A 22 14.80 1.79 -3.79
CA TRP A 22 14.09 0.56 -3.48
C TRP A 22 12.70 0.50 -4.10
N LEU A 23 11.94 1.60 -4.13
CA LEU A 23 10.65 1.63 -4.82
C LEU A 23 10.81 1.46 -6.34
N ARG A 24 11.85 2.05 -6.96
CA ARG A 24 12.14 1.79 -8.37
C ARG A 24 12.45 0.32 -8.61
N THR A 25 13.28 -0.30 -7.77
CA THR A 25 13.57 -1.73 -7.88
C THR A 25 12.29 -2.57 -7.79
N TYR A 26 11.35 -2.20 -6.93
CA TYR A 26 10.03 -2.83 -6.88
C TYR A 26 9.26 -2.62 -8.18
N CYS A 27 9.14 -1.39 -8.65
CA CYS A 27 8.45 -1.07 -9.91
C CYS A 27 9.05 -1.84 -11.11
N ASP A 28 10.38 -1.91 -11.20
CA ASP A 28 11.07 -2.64 -12.27
C ASP A 28 10.74 -4.13 -12.23
N ARG A 29 10.71 -4.75 -11.03
CA ARG A 29 10.35 -6.17 -10.87
C ARG A 29 8.93 -6.50 -11.31
N ILE A 30 7.99 -5.57 -11.11
CA ILE A 30 6.59 -5.74 -11.49
C ILE A 30 6.27 -5.15 -12.88
N ASN A 31 7.30 -4.78 -13.64
CA ASN A 31 7.18 -4.16 -14.96
C ASN A 31 6.35 -2.87 -14.97
N MET A 32 6.40 -2.10 -13.91
CA MET A 32 5.81 -0.76 -13.82
C MET A 32 6.85 0.32 -14.13
N PRO A 33 6.72 1.06 -15.25
CA PRO A 33 7.60 2.19 -15.53
C PRO A 33 7.61 3.20 -14.38
N SER A 34 8.79 3.64 -13.96
CA SER A 34 8.94 4.63 -12.89
C SER A 34 9.98 5.70 -13.25
N VAL A 35 9.75 6.93 -12.77
CA VAL A 35 10.60 8.09 -13.02
C VAL A 35 10.82 8.86 -11.74
N CYS A 36 12.07 9.23 -11.44
CA CYS A 36 12.40 10.15 -10.36
C CYS A 36 12.61 11.56 -10.89
N LEU A 37 11.90 12.54 -10.36
CA LEU A 37 12.07 13.96 -10.65
C LEU A 37 12.45 14.68 -9.35
N GLY A 38 13.75 14.76 -9.09
CA GLY A 38 14.27 15.24 -7.80
C GLY A 38 13.91 14.26 -6.68
N ASP A 39 13.24 14.75 -5.66
CA ASP A 39 12.75 13.96 -4.52
C ASP A 39 11.39 13.28 -4.74
N GLN A 40 10.83 13.43 -5.94
CA GLN A 40 9.52 12.89 -6.32
C GLN A 40 9.69 11.60 -7.10
N LEU A 41 8.95 10.56 -6.72
CA LEU A 41 8.82 9.33 -7.48
C LEU A 41 7.47 9.32 -8.21
N TRP A 42 7.51 8.96 -9.46
CA TRP A 42 6.36 8.76 -10.32
C TRP A 42 6.37 7.34 -10.85
N TYR A 43 5.26 6.64 -10.80
CA TYR A 43 5.17 5.31 -11.38
C TYR A 43 3.86 5.11 -12.13
N SER A 44 3.89 4.24 -13.14
CA SER A 44 2.74 3.94 -13.98
C SER A 44 1.88 2.84 -13.39
N THR A 45 0.56 3.03 -13.37
CA THR A 45 -0.41 2.03 -12.92
C THR A 45 -0.89 1.12 -14.05
N GLY A 46 0.01 0.67 -14.92
CA GLY A 46 -0.31 -0.25 -16.02
C GLY A 46 -1.09 0.36 -17.20
N SER A 47 -1.87 1.42 -16.99
CA SER A 47 -2.65 2.13 -18.01
C SER A 47 -1.94 3.35 -18.57
N LYS A 48 -0.61 3.44 -18.42
CA LYS A 48 0.18 4.63 -18.77
C LYS A 48 -0.27 5.90 -18.04
N ILE A 49 -0.90 5.73 -16.88
CA ILE A 49 -1.22 6.81 -15.94
C ILE A 49 -0.10 6.86 -14.92
N PHE A 50 0.69 7.93 -14.95
CA PHE A 50 1.71 8.14 -13.94
C PHE A 50 1.11 8.81 -12.72
N ILE A 51 1.33 8.22 -11.56
CA ILE A 51 0.93 8.76 -10.27
C ILE A 51 2.14 9.16 -9.45
N HIS A 52 1.99 10.26 -8.72
CA HIS A 52 3.00 10.80 -7.83
C HIS A 52 2.99 10.10 -6.47
N VAL A 53 4.18 9.84 -5.95
CA VAL A 53 4.39 9.40 -4.56
C VAL A 53 5.31 10.42 -3.86
N PRO A 54 4.91 10.93 -2.72
CA PRO A 54 3.70 10.67 -1.92
C PRO A 54 2.42 11.21 -2.57
N CYS A 55 1.30 10.53 -2.36
CA CYS A 55 0.01 10.93 -2.92
C CYS A 55 -0.67 12.10 -2.18
N CYS A 56 -0.08 12.58 -1.10
CA CYS A 56 -0.55 13.69 -0.28
C CYS A 56 0.43 14.87 -0.33
N GLY A 57 -0.10 16.07 -0.11
CA GLY A 57 0.63 17.32 -0.29
C GLY A 57 0.56 17.84 -1.72
N SER A 58 0.31 19.14 -1.89
CA SER A 58 0.26 19.76 -3.22
C SER A 58 1.66 19.84 -3.83
N ILE A 59 1.74 19.57 -5.12
CA ILE A 59 2.97 19.75 -5.90
C ILE A 59 2.72 20.70 -7.07
N THR A 60 3.75 21.40 -7.48
CA THR A 60 3.78 22.18 -8.71
C THR A 60 4.62 21.44 -9.73
N LEU A 61 4.03 21.16 -10.87
CA LEU A 61 4.67 20.46 -11.98
C LEU A 61 4.88 21.45 -13.12
N ASP A 62 6.12 21.86 -13.34
CA ASP A 62 6.51 22.72 -14.46
C ASP A 62 6.48 21.97 -15.80
N ASN A 63 6.57 22.72 -16.92
CA ASN A 63 6.49 22.11 -18.24
C ASN A 63 7.67 21.18 -18.55
N GLY A 64 8.87 21.43 -18.01
CA GLY A 64 10.03 20.58 -18.20
C GLY A 64 9.81 19.20 -17.55
N ARG A 65 9.31 19.18 -16.32
CA ARG A 65 8.98 17.92 -15.62
C ARG A 65 7.84 17.15 -16.31
N LYS A 66 6.81 17.87 -16.81
CA LYS A 66 5.74 17.25 -17.62
C LYS A 66 6.32 16.59 -18.88
N SER A 67 7.24 17.27 -19.59
CA SER A 67 7.89 16.71 -20.79
C SER A 67 8.59 15.39 -20.48
N ILE A 68 9.36 15.32 -19.40
CA ILE A 68 10.05 14.08 -18.98
C ILE A 68 9.06 12.94 -18.74
N LEU A 69 7.92 13.21 -18.09
CA LEU A 69 6.89 12.18 -17.87
C LEU A 69 6.24 11.72 -19.17
N TRP A 70 5.96 12.64 -20.11
CA TRP A 70 5.44 12.29 -21.43
C TRP A 70 6.44 11.45 -22.23
N GLU A 71 7.72 11.83 -22.24
CA GLU A 71 8.78 11.08 -22.87
C GLU A 71 8.97 9.68 -22.27
N SER A 72 8.64 9.53 -20.98
CA SER A 72 8.63 8.23 -20.29
C SER A 72 7.39 7.39 -20.58
N GLY A 73 6.52 7.84 -21.48
CA GLY A 73 5.35 7.10 -21.96
C GLY A 73 4.05 7.36 -21.20
N ALA A 74 3.97 8.43 -20.41
CA ALA A 74 2.72 8.83 -19.77
C ALA A 74 1.69 9.28 -20.81
N PHE A 75 0.43 8.82 -20.71
CA PHE A 75 -0.72 9.42 -21.38
C PHE A 75 -1.47 10.34 -20.44
N PHE A 76 -1.47 10.02 -19.14
CA PHE A 76 -2.07 10.84 -18.11
C PHE A 76 -1.13 10.95 -16.92
N ILE A 77 -1.22 12.09 -16.23
CA ILE A 77 -0.43 12.37 -15.04
C ILE A 77 -1.42 12.73 -13.93
N LYS A 78 -1.38 11.98 -12.82
CA LYS A 78 -2.20 12.21 -11.64
C LYS A 78 -1.31 12.65 -10.48
N TYR A 79 -1.59 13.83 -9.95
CA TYR A 79 -0.87 14.37 -8.81
C TYR A 79 -1.76 15.31 -7.97
N PRO A 80 -1.48 15.46 -6.68
CA PRO A 80 -2.21 16.38 -5.83
C PRO A 80 -1.84 17.84 -6.14
N VAL A 81 -2.84 18.68 -6.20
CA VAL A 81 -2.70 20.14 -6.36
C VAL A 81 -3.36 20.87 -5.19
N SER A 82 -3.05 22.15 -5.01
CA SER A 82 -3.77 22.96 -4.03
C SER A 82 -5.25 23.10 -4.41
N LEU A 83 -6.10 23.34 -3.42
CA LEU A 83 -7.55 23.49 -3.62
C LEU A 83 -7.92 24.65 -4.54
N ASP A 84 -7.03 25.62 -4.71
CA ASP A 84 -7.21 26.79 -5.58
C ASP A 84 -6.92 26.49 -7.06
N ASN A 85 -6.42 25.30 -7.37
CA ASN A 85 -6.12 24.90 -8.74
C ASN A 85 -7.24 24.05 -9.34
N TYR A 86 -7.36 24.13 -10.67
CA TYR A 86 -8.27 23.25 -11.40
C TYR A 86 -7.88 21.79 -11.25
N GLY A 87 -8.85 20.96 -10.89
CA GLY A 87 -8.68 19.52 -10.75
C GLY A 87 -9.97 18.83 -10.37
N PHE A 88 -9.92 17.51 -10.28
CA PHE A 88 -11.01 16.71 -9.74
C PHE A 88 -10.82 16.53 -8.23
N SER A 89 -11.90 16.71 -7.47
CA SER A 89 -11.87 16.41 -6.05
C SER A 89 -11.51 14.95 -5.84
N SER A 90 -10.52 14.71 -4.98
CA SER A 90 -10.11 13.39 -4.55
C SER A 90 -9.96 13.38 -3.04
N TYR A 91 -10.26 12.25 -2.44
CA TYR A 91 -10.19 12.09 -0.99
C TYR A 91 -9.18 11.00 -0.67
N ALA A 92 -8.34 11.27 0.32
CA ALA A 92 -7.45 10.29 0.92
C ALA A 92 -7.75 10.21 2.42
N TYR A 93 -7.81 9.00 2.95
CA TYR A 93 -7.87 8.81 4.40
C TYR A 93 -6.45 8.94 4.94
N LEU A 94 -6.25 9.93 5.80
CA LEU A 94 -4.97 10.17 6.46
C LEU A 94 -5.15 9.99 7.95
N VAL A 95 -4.32 9.14 8.55
CA VAL A 95 -4.14 9.07 9.99
C VAL A 95 -2.87 9.83 10.32
N SER A 96 -3.01 11.05 10.82
CA SER A 96 -1.89 11.92 11.19
C SER A 96 -1.59 11.89 12.69
N ASP A 97 -2.49 11.33 13.47
CA ASP A 97 -2.33 11.21 14.92
C ASP A 97 -1.44 10.00 15.26
N LYS A 98 -0.27 10.28 15.83
CA LYS A 98 0.66 9.23 16.30
C LYS A 98 0.12 8.45 17.51
N ASN A 99 -0.86 8.99 18.20
CA ASN A 99 -1.51 8.35 19.34
C ASN A 99 -2.85 7.71 18.96
N TYR A 100 -3.07 7.48 17.66
CA TYR A 100 -4.28 6.81 17.20
C TYR A 100 -4.35 5.39 17.78
N ASP A 101 -5.37 5.16 18.61
CA ASP A 101 -5.62 3.90 19.29
C ASP A 101 -7.13 3.63 19.41
N LEU A 102 -7.50 2.58 20.12
CA LEU A 102 -8.90 2.23 20.31
C LEU A 102 -9.69 3.32 21.03
N GLU A 103 -9.05 4.17 21.85
CA GLU A 103 -9.71 5.23 22.59
C GLU A 103 -10.11 6.42 21.69
N THR A 104 -9.43 6.57 20.54
CA THR A 104 -9.75 7.61 19.56
C THR A 104 -10.95 7.24 18.66
N LEU A 105 -11.36 5.97 18.67
CA LEU A 105 -12.51 5.49 17.91
C LEU A 105 -13.83 5.94 18.50
N THR A 106 -14.86 6.05 17.66
CA THR A 106 -16.23 6.21 18.15
C THR A 106 -16.61 5.04 19.07
N PRO A 107 -17.53 5.23 20.03
CA PRO A 107 -17.96 4.12 20.91
C PRO A 107 -18.47 2.90 20.12
N HIS A 108 -19.11 3.11 18.97
CA HIS A 108 -19.59 2.05 18.11
C HIS A 108 -18.41 1.27 17.50
N ASP A 109 -17.52 1.96 16.82
CA ASP A 109 -16.37 1.35 16.13
C ASP A 109 -15.44 0.65 17.11
N ARG A 110 -15.20 1.26 18.28
CA ARG A 110 -14.43 0.64 19.37
C ARG A 110 -15.03 -0.69 19.81
N LYS A 111 -16.36 -0.73 20.03
CA LYS A 111 -17.05 -1.95 20.42
C LYS A 111 -16.92 -3.04 19.37
N GLU A 112 -17.07 -2.71 18.08
CA GLU A 112 -16.92 -3.66 16.99
C GLU A 112 -15.47 -4.14 16.87
N MET A 113 -14.50 -3.26 16.99
CA MET A 113 -13.07 -3.63 16.96
C MET A 113 -12.71 -4.56 18.12
N ILE A 114 -13.15 -4.26 19.36
CA ILE A 114 -12.93 -5.13 20.52
C ILE A 114 -13.58 -6.50 20.31
N ARG A 115 -14.77 -6.55 19.68
CA ARG A 115 -15.44 -7.82 19.36
C ARG A 115 -14.64 -8.62 18.34
N ALA A 116 -14.10 -7.97 17.30
CA ALA A 116 -13.28 -8.60 16.27
C ALA A 116 -11.98 -9.16 16.89
N LEU A 117 -11.27 -8.37 17.68
CA LEU A 117 -10.00 -8.75 18.33
C LEU A 117 -10.11 -9.94 19.30
N LYS A 118 -11.31 -10.31 19.75
CA LYS A 118 -11.52 -11.54 20.53
C LYS A 118 -11.42 -12.82 19.68
N LYS A 119 -11.54 -12.70 18.37
CA LYS A 119 -11.61 -13.84 17.44
C LYS A 119 -10.51 -13.81 16.41
N VAL A 120 -9.95 -12.63 16.16
CA VAL A 120 -8.92 -12.39 15.16
C VAL A 120 -7.68 -11.87 15.86
N HIS A 121 -6.55 -12.50 15.57
CA HIS A 121 -5.24 -12.01 15.97
C HIS A 121 -4.59 -11.31 14.78
N VAL A 122 -4.04 -10.13 14.98
CA VAL A 122 -3.33 -9.36 13.94
C VAL A 122 -1.89 -9.19 14.37
N GLU A 123 -0.96 -9.53 13.48
CA GLU A 123 0.47 -9.37 13.73
C GLU A 123 1.24 -9.03 12.45
N GLN A 124 2.39 -8.41 12.64
CA GLN A 124 3.35 -8.18 11.56
C GLN A 124 4.12 -9.47 11.32
N ILE A 125 4.20 -9.89 10.05
CA ILE A 125 4.88 -11.10 9.63
C ILE A 125 5.83 -10.82 8.47
N ALA A 126 6.75 -11.74 8.19
CA ALA A 126 7.55 -11.64 6.98
C ALA A 126 6.66 -11.86 5.74
N ILE A 127 6.84 -11.02 4.71
CA ILE A 127 6.05 -11.15 3.46
C ILE A 127 6.20 -12.55 2.85
N LYS A 128 7.34 -13.20 3.03
CA LYS A 128 7.59 -14.56 2.54
C LYS A 128 6.65 -15.60 3.15
N ASP A 129 6.18 -15.36 4.37
CA ASP A 129 5.32 -16.32 5.09
C ASP A 129 3.90 -16.38 4.52
N ILE A 130 3.46 -15.36 3.77
CA ILE A 130 2.14 -15.38 3.11
C ILE A 130 2.17 -16.00 1.71
N LEU A 131 3.33 -16.21 1.09
CA LEU A 131 3.42 -16.69 -0.30
C LEU A 131 2.65 -17.99 -0.55
N GLY A 132 2.65 -18.90 0.43
CA GLY A 132 1.94 -20.17 0.31
C GLY A 132 0.42 -20.07 0.41
N VAL A 133 -0.12 -19.04 1.06
CA VAL A 133 -1.57 -18.86 1.29
C VAL A 133 -2.17 -17.74 0.45
N ALA A 134 -1.36 -16.81 -0.04
CA ALA A 134 -1.80 -15.67 -0.83
C ALA A 134 -2.67 -16.06 -2.05
N PRO A 135 -2.34 -17.10 -2.85
CA PRO A 135 -3.15 -17.47 -4.00
C PRO A 135 -4.63 -17.74 -3.66
N VAL A 136 -4.87 -18.42 -2.55
CA VAL A 136 -6.23 -18.77 -2.10
C VAL A 136 -6.99 -17.52 -1.65
N ILE A 137 -6.33 -16.65 -0.90
CA ILE A 137 -6.93 -15.41 -0.38
C ILE A 137 -7.24 -14.42 -1.52
N ILE A 138 -6.33 -14.30 -2.49
CA ILE A 138 -6.51 -13.46 -3.69
C ILE A 138 -7.69 -13.96 -4.51
N ALA A 139 -7.75 -15.28 -4.78
CA ALA A 139 -8.83 -15.89 -5.54
C ALA A 139 -10.20 -15.66 -4.89
N ASP A 140 -10.31 -15.87 -3.57
CA ASP A 140 -11.57 -15.63 -2.85
C ASP A 140 -11.99 -14.16 -2.90
N THR A 141 -11.03 -13.24 -2.74
CA THR A 141 -11.28 -11.79 -2.83
C THR A 141 -11.82 -11.40 -4.20
N HIS A 142 -11.17 -11.83 -5.29
CA HIS A 142 -11.62 -11.55 -6.65
C HIS A 142 -13.00 -12.11 -6.93
N LYS A 143 -13.24 -13.38 -6.57
CA LYS A 143 -14.55 -14.03 -6.72
C LYS A 143 -15.65 -13.28 -5.98
N ARG A 144 -15.38 -12.83 -4.77
CA ARG A 144 -16.35 -12.10 -3.94
C ARG A 144 -16.67 -10.71 -4.49
N GLN A 145 -15.69 -10.07 -5.11
CA GLN A 145 -15.85 -8.72 -5.68
C GLN A 145 -16.31 -8.73 -7.14
N ASP A 146 -16.66 -9.92 -7.66
CA ASP A 146 -17.03 -10.11 -9.07
C ASP A 146 -16.00 -9.52 -10.05
N ARG A 147 -14.71 -9.67 -9.70
CA ARG A 147 -13.60 -9.20 -10.53
C ARG A 147 -13.08 -10.33 -11.39
N PRO A 148 -12.67 -10.06 -12.64
CA PRO A 148 -12.00 -11.04 -13.47
C PRO A 148 -10.82 -11.67 -12.74
N PHE A 149 -10.75 -12.99 -12.75
CA PHE A 149 -9.67 -13.73 -12.13
C PHE A 149 -9.26 -14.92 -13.01
N ASN A 150 -7.99 -14.98 -13.32
CA ASN A 150 -7.35 -16.05 -14.08
C ASN A 150 -5.88 -16.19 -13.65
N ASP A 151 -5.17 -17.14 -14.22
CA ASP A 151 -3.77 -17.40 -13.90
C ASP A 151 -2.83 -16.21 -14.18
N SER A 152 -3.15 -15.37 -15.17
CA SER A 152 -2.36 -14.14 -15.44
C SER A 152 -2.49 -13.14 -14.30
N VAL A 153 -3.72 -12.87 -13.86
CA VAL A 153 -4.01 -11.96 -12.74
C VAL A 153 -3.37 -12.47 -11.45
N LEU A 154 -3.49 -13.77 -11.18
CA LEU A 154 -2.83 -14.36 -10.02
C LEU A 154 -1.32 -14.19 -10.09
N ARG A 155 -0.71 -14.46 -11.25
CA ARG A 155 0.73 -14.31 -11.45
C ARG A 155 1.20 -12.88 -11.23
N GLU A 156 0.47 -11.89 -11.72
CA GLU A 156 0.78 -10.48 -11.52
C GLU A 156 0.83 -10.12 -10.02
N TRP A 157 -0.17 -10.57 -9.25
CA TRP A 157 -0.18 -10.35 -7.81
C TRP A 157 0.96 -11.09 -7.09
N MET A 158 1.24 -12.33 -7.48
CA MET A 158 2.34 -13.08 -6.87
C MET A 158 3.70 -12.42 -7.14
N VAL A 159 3.93 -11.95 -8.36
CA VAL A 159 5.15 -11.19 -8.71
C VAL A 159 5.26 -9.91 -7.85
N ALA A 160 4.16 -9.20 -7.63
CA ALA A 160 4.15 -8.01 -6.77
C ALA A 160 4.48 -8.34 -5.30
N ILE A 161 3.91 -9.41 -4.76
CA ILE A 161 4.18 -9.86 -3.39
C ILE A 161 5.63 -10.32 -3.25
N GLU A 162 6.16 -11.10 -4.20
CA GLU A 162 7.56 -11.54 -4.21
C GLU A 162 8.53 -10.34 -4.35
N ALA A 163 8.20 -9.36 -5.18
CA ALA A 163 9.00 -8.15 -5.31
C ALA A 163 9.06 -7.33 -4.03
N ALA A 164 7.95 -7.29 -3.27
CA ALA A 164 7.87 -6.63 -1.97
C ALA A 164 8.64 -7.40 -0.89
N ALA A 165 8.70 -8.74 -0.96
CA ALA A 165 9.27 -9.59 0.08
C ALA A 165 10.77 -9.36 0.36
N ASP A 166 11.51 -8.92 -0.65
CA ASP A 166 12.96 -8.62 -0.55
C ASP A 166 13.23 -7.11 -0.41
N ASN A 167 12.18 -6.29 -0.28
CA ASN A 167 12.29 -4.85 -0.27
C ASN A 167 12.09 -4.29 1.15
N PRO A 168 13.11 -3.62 1.74
CA PRO A 168 13.06 -3.17 3.14
C PRO A 168 12.06 -2.04 3.39
N LEU A 169 11.46 -1.45 2.36
CA LEU A 169 10.43 -0.44 2.52
C LEU A 169 9.04 -1.04 2.76
N PHE A 170 8.88 -2.34 2.48
CA PHE A 170 7.59 -3.02 2.58
C PHE A 170 7.48 -3.80 3.88
N GLU A 171 6.28 -3.80 4.44
CA GLU A 171 5.91 -4.63 5.58
C GLU A 171 4.57 -5.32 5.33
N CYS A 172 4.35 -6.43 6.00
CA CYS A 172 3.12 -7.20 5.91
C CYS A 172 2.46 -7.34 7.27
N TRP A 173 1.18 -7.06 7.31
CA TRP A 173 0.31 -7.34 8.45
C TRP A 173 -0.68 -8.43 8.07
N ALA A 174 -0.80 -9.44 8.89
CA ALA A 174 -1.72 -10.55 8.67
C ALA A 174 -2.73 -10.67 9.81
N ALA A 175 -3.95 -11.02 9.43
CA ALA A 175 -5.03 -11.31 10.35
C ALA A 175 -5.31 -12.82 10.35
N PHE A 176 -5.30 -13.40 11.54
CA PHE A 176 -5.46 -14.84 11.76
C PHE A 176 -6.79 -15.14 12.45
N VAL A 177 -7.46 -16.17 11.97
CA VAL A 177 -8.56 -16.84 12.68
C VAL A 177 -8.06 -18.21 13.12
N GLY A 178 -7.87 -18.39 14.41
CA GLY A 178 -7.12 -19.54 14.93
C GLY A 178 -5.68 -19.53 14.42
N LYS A 179 -5.30 -20.54 13.63
CA LYS A 179 -3.96 -20.66 13.03
C LYS A 179 -3.92 -20.31 11.53
N GLN A 180 -5.04 -19.93 10.96
CA GLN A 180 -5.15 -19.68 9.52
C GLN A 180 -5.08 -18.19 9.22
N VAL A 181 -4.23 -17.81 8.26
CA VAL A 181 -4.24 -16.46 7.69
C VAL A 181 -5.52 -16.27 6.89
N GLY A 182 -6.33 -15.32 7.27
CA GLY A 182 -7.57 -15.03 6.57
C GLY A 182 -7.56 -13.67 5.87
N ALA A 183 -6.62 -12.80 6.20
CA ALA A 183 -6.38 -11.54 5.49
C ALA A 183 -4.91 -11.16 5.62
N PHE A 184 -4.44 -10.40 4.64
CA PHE A 184 -3.13 -9.76 4.73
C PHE A 184 -3.16 -8.40 4.04
N ARG A 185 -2.29 -7.53 4.52
CA ARG A 185 -2.04 -6.22 3.96
C ARG A 185 -0.54 -6.02 3.82
N ILE A 186 -0.12 -5.52 2.66
CA ILE A 186 1.26 -5.12 2.42
C ILE A 186 1.26 -3.62 2.19
N ASP A 187 2.06 -2.93 2.97
CA ASP A 187 2.23 -1.50 2.94
C ASP A 187 3.69 -1.16 2.65
N PHE A 188 3.95 0.04 2.15
CA PHE A 188 5.31 0.55 2.03
C PHE A 188 5.45 1.94 2.66
N THR A 189 6.66 2.27 3.06
CA THR A 189 7.01 3.59 3.58
C THR A 189 7.72 4.42 2.51
N TYR A 190 7.33 5.70 2.39
CA TYR A 190 8.00 6.67 1.55
C TYR A 190 7.80 8.07 2.09
N GLY A 191 8.90 8.81 2.24
CA GLY A 191 8.83 10.20 2.65
C GLY A 191 8.23 10.43 4.03
N GLY A 192 8.37 9.48 4.93
CA GLY A 192 7.77 9.53 6.26
C GLY A 192 6.27 9.21 6.28
N GLY A 193 5.69 8.86 5.14
CA GLY A 193 4.31 8.39 5.01
C GLY A 193 4.23 6.88 4.86
N PHE A 194 3.05 6.33 5.16
CA PHE A 194 2.72 4.92 5.08
C PHE A 194 1.64 4.71 4.03
N TYR A 195 1.86 3.83 3.08
CA TYR A 195 1.00 3.65 1.90
C TYR A 195 0.55 2.20 1.78
N GLY A 196 -0.77 2.00 1.75
CA GLY A 196 -1.35 0.68 1.49
C GLY A 196 -1.26 0.33 0.02
N GLU A 197 -0.55 -0.74 -0.30
CA GLU A 197 -0.36 -1.21 -1.68
C GLU A 197 -1.25 -2.41 -1.99
N ILE A 198 -1.25 -3.42 -1.14
CA ILE A 198 -1.95 -4.69 -1.36
C ILE A 198 -2.82 -5.00 -0.15
N LEU A 199 -4.10 -5.30 -0.38
CA LEU A 199 -5.02 -5.77 0.66
C LEU A 199 -5.92 -6.86 0.13
N PHE A 200 -5.86 -8.04 0.73
CA PHE A 200 -6.73 -9.17 0.43
C PHE A 200 -7.28 -9.82 1.69
N ASN A 201 -8.52 -10.31 1.61
CA ASN A 201 -9.17 -11.02 2.70
C ASN A 201 -10.12 -12.10 2.20
N VAL A 202 -10.30 -13.15 2.98
CA VAL A 202 -11.33 -14.16 2.70
C VAL A 202 -12.69 -13.75 3.26
N ARG A 203 -13.76 -14.25 2.61
CA ARG A 203 -15.16 -13.98 2.99
C ARG A 203 -15.43 -14.24 4.49
N GLU A 204 -14.84 -15.28 5.02
CA GLU A 204 -15.09 -15.69 6.40
C GLU A 204 -14.67 -14.63 7.43
N LEU A 205 -13.67 -13.81 7.12
CA LEU A 205 -13.24 -12.71 7.99
C LEU A 205 -14.20 -11.52 7.96
N LEU A 206 -14.92 -11.30 6.87
CA LEU A 206 -15.84 -10.17 6.76
C LEU A 206 -16.94 -10.20 7.82
N ARG A 207 -17.34 -11.40 8.28
CA ARG A 207 -18.30 -11.53 9.38
C ARG A 207 -17.79 -11.01 10.73
N TYR A 208 -16.50 -10.77 10.83
CA TYR A 208 -15.87 -10.17 12.01
C TYR A 208 -15.60 -8.68 11.84
N GLN A 209 -15.96 -8.10 10.67
CA GLN A 209 -15.74 -6.68 10.32
C GLN A 209 -14.26 -6.26 10.35
N VAL A 210 -13.37 -7.16 9.93
CA VAL A 210 -11.92 -6.94 9.86
C VAL A 210 -11.49 -6.60 8.44
#